data_2b6b2b7703e28645603ac8e5ee13af87
#
_entry.id   2b6b2b7703e28645603ac8e5ee13af87
#
_cell.length_a   1.000
_cell.length_b   1.000
_cell.length_c   1.000
_cell.angle_alpha   90.00
_cell.angle_beta   90.00
_cell.angle_gamma   90.00
#
_symmetry.space_group_name_H-M   'P 1'
#
loop_
_entity.id
_entity.type
_entity.pdbx_description
1 polymer ?
#
loop_
_entity_poly.entity_id
_entity_poly.type
_entity_poly.pdbx_seq_one_letter_code
_entity_poly.pdbx_strand_id
1 'polypeptide(L)'
;MLMVCLLCPTLWAVADTPPRLGESLLGVPYVSGTLETEGEERLIVDTLQVDCTTFVELSVARWLAARHDSLTVEQHVQALRYRDGVIDGYLSRLHYFTDWVACNTKRGVWYELMPTESDACLWRTDTLTLNFMSRHPESYPYLKAHAWAVDSMRGIEQQYVRYPIFYIDKSCLNLTSEELPIRDGDILALVTTIDGLDVTHLGFAVWQDGKLHLMHASMSHGRVVIDERTLYDYLKERNSCPGVRVVRLCSRLSS
;
A
#
# COMPACT_ATOMS: atom_id res chain seq x y z
N MET A 1 -14.43 -29.04 -41.51
CA MET A 1 -14.73 -29.46 -40.12
C MET A 1 -13.82 -28.63 -39.23
N LEU A 2 -14.29 -27.42 -38.85
CA LEU A 2 -13.55 -26.48 -38.00
C LEU A 2 -13.82 -26.87 -36.54
N MET A 3 -12.75 -27.21 -35.85
CA MET A 3 -12.76 -27.50 -34.42
C MET A 3 -12.63 -26.19 -33.65
N VAL A 4 -13.76 -25.67 -33.15
CA VAL A 4 -13.78 -24.51 -32.26
C VAL A 4 -13.30 -24.95 -30.88
N CYS A 5 -12.10 -24.54 -30.53
CA CYS A 5 -11.55 -24.72 -29.18
C CYS A 5 -12.25 -23.72 -28.26
N LEU A 6 -13.22 -24.16 -27.48
CA LEU A 6 -13.83 -23.43 -26.39
C LEU A 6 -12.76 -23.26 -25.30
N LEU A 7 -12.17 -22.08 -25.24
CA LEU A 7 -11.40 -21.64 -24.07
C LEU A 7 -12.38 -21.49 -22.90
N CYS A 8 -12.36 -22.46 -22.02
CA CYS A 8 -13.04 -22.41 -20.74
C CYS A 8 -12.47 -21.23 -19.94
N PRO A 9 -13.28 -20.24 -19.51
CA PRO A 9 -12.79 -19.24 -18.58
C PRO A 9 -12.50 -19.97 -17.27
N THR A 10 -11.23 -20.05 -16.91
CA THR A 10 -10.81 -20.54 -15.59
C THR A 10 -11.52 -19.70 -14.54
N LEU A 11 -12.47 -20.33 -13.85
CA LEU A 11 -13.06 -19.82 -12.62
C LEU A 11 -11.90 -19.41 -11.69
N TRP A 12 -11.72 -18.13 -11.51
CA TRP A 12 -10.84 -17.60 -10.48
C TRP A 12 -11.48 -18.04 -9.16
N ALA A 13 -10.88 -19.05 -8.53
CA ALA A 13 -11.29 -19.47 -7.20
C ALA A 13 -11.28 -18.24 -6.31
N VAL A 14 -12.42 -17.99 -5.64
CA VAL A 14 -12.54 -16.94 -4.62
C VAL A 14 -11.41 -17.18 -3.63
N ALA A 15 -10.45 -16.28 -3.65
CA ALA A 15 -9.30 -16.37 -2.77
C ALA A 15 -9.82 -16.25 -1.33
N ASP A 16 -9.42 -17.18 -0.46
CA ASP A 16 -9.56 -17.02 0.96
C ASP A 16 -8.88 -15.70 1.35
N THR A 17 -9.68 -14.66 1.57
CA THR A 17 -9.19 -13.41 2.11
C THR A 17 -8.54 -13.74 3.44
N PRO A 18 -7.27 -13.38 3.65
CA PRO A 18 -6.63 -13.71 4.90
C PRO A 18 -7.44 -13.07 6.03
N PRO A 19 -7.87 -13.84 7.03
CA PRO A 19 -8.65 -13.28 8.11
C PRO A 19 -7.81 -12.19 8.77
N ARG A 20 -8.26 -10.94 8.64
CA ARG A 20 -7.79 -9.75 9.34
C ARG A 20 -6.27 -9.56 9.41
N LEU A 21 -5.66 -9.36 8.22
CA LEU A 21 -4.30 -8.87 8.12
C LEU A 21 -4.08 -7.69 9.08
N GLY A 22 -3.01 -7.74 9.88
CA GLY A 22 -2.69 -6.69 10.84
C GLY A 22 -3.32 -6.82 12.22
N GLU A 23 -4.31 -7.70 12.44
CA GLU A 23 -4.99 -7.85 13.72
C GLU A 23 -4.03 -8.21 14.87
N SER A 24 -2.99 -9.00 14.60
CA SER A 24 -1.96 -9.36 15.59
C SER A 24 -1.09 -8.18 16.03
N LEU A 25 -1.20 -7.03 15.38
CA LEU A 25 -0.49 -5.79 15.72
C LEU A 25 -1.39 -4.73 16.38
N LEU A 26 -2.67 -5.04 16.63
CA LEU A 26 -3.55 -4.10 17.35
C LEU A 26 -2.96 -3.71 18.69
N GLY A 27 -2.96 -2.41 18.99
CA GLY A 27 -2.39 -1.85 20.20
C GLY A 27 -0.88 -1.56 20.14
N VAL A 28 -0.16 -2.04 19.12
CA VAL A 28 1.27 -1.73 18.95
C VAL A 28 1.43 -0.21 18.79
N PRO A 29 2.38 0.43 19.51
CA PRO A 29 2.62 1.87 19.45
C PRO A 29 2.93 2.38 18.05
N TYR A 30 2.39 3.56 17.72
CA TYR A 30 2.77 4.33 16.53
C TYR A 30 4.02 5.16 16.79
N VAL A 31 5.01 5.03 15.94
CA VAL A 31 6.20 5.90 15.92
C VAL A 31 6.53 6.23 14.46
N SER A 32 6.58 7.54 14.13
CA SER A 32 6.94 7.98 12.79
C SER A 32 8.44 7.87 12.54
N GLY A 33 8.83 7.65 11.27
CA GLY A 33 10.22 7.71 10.85
C GLY A 33 11.11 6.58 11.38
N THR A 34 10.53 5.44 11.71
CA THR A 34 11.26 4.27 12.25
C THR A 34 12.34 3.72 11.33
N LEU A 35 12.27 4.07 10.04
CA LEU A 35 13.25 3.66 9.02
C LEU A 35 14.32 4.72 8.73
N GLU A 36 14.19 5.93 9.27
CA GLU A 36 15.16 7.00 9.09
C GLU A 36 16.25 6.90 10.17
N THR A 37 17.34 6.22 9.83
CA THR A 37 18.48 6.02 10.73
C THR A 37 19.74 6.70 10.18
N GLU A 38 20.67 7.02 11.09
CA GLU A 38 22.00 7.46 10.70
C GLU A 38 22.84 6.28 10.17
N GLY A 39 23.72 6.58 9.20
CA GLY A 39 24.66 5.60 8.64
C GLY A 39 24.14 4.88 7.40
N GLU A 40 24.67 3.68 7.19
CA GLU A 40 24.32 2.85 6.02
C GLU A 40 22.91 2.29 6.13
N GLU A 41 22.22 2.18 4.98
CA GLU A 41 20.90 1.57 4.87
C GLU A 41 20.97 0.09 5.31
N ARG A 42 20.06 -0.30 6.16
CA ARG A 42 19.96 -1.67 6.69
C ARG A 42 18.52 -2.09 6.88
N LEU A 43 18.29 -3.39 6.90
CA LEU A 43 16.96 -3.90 7.23
C LEU A 43 16.62 -3.61 8.69
N ILE A 44 15.50 -2.92 8.89
CA ILE A 44 14.90 -2.71 10.21
C ILE A 44 13.55 -3.41 10.22
N VAL A 45 13.39 -4.34 11.15
CA VAL A 45 12.11 -5.01 11.42
C VAL A 45 11.80 -4.82 12.89
N ASP A 46 10.96 -3.84 13.19
CA ASP A 46 10.51 -3.57 14.55
C ASP A 46 9.09 -4.12 14.73
N THR A 47 8.90 -4.92 15.76
CA THR A 47 7.60 -5.53 16.11
C THR A 47 6.96 -4.86 17.32
N LEU A 48 7.66 -3.92 17.94
CA LEU A 48 7.24 -3.25 19.18
C LEU A 48 6.67 -1.85 18.88
N GLN A 49 6.98 -1.30 17.72
CA GLN A 49 6.47 0.01 17.26
C GLN A 49 6.45 0.05 15.73
N VAL A 50 5.48 0.73 15.17
CA VAL A 50 5.29 0.82 13.71
C VAL A 50 4.78 2.21 13.30
N ASP A 51 5.05 2.60 12.06
CA ASP A 51 4.30 3.61 11.33
C ASP A 51 3.28 2.95 10.37
N CYS A 52 2.58 3.73 9.54
CA CYS A 52 1.57 3.19 8.65
C CYS A 52 2.15 2.25 7.59
N THR A 53 3.35 2.51 7.09
CA THR A 53 4.01 1.69 6.08
C THR A 53 4.56 0.40 6.69
N THR A 54 5.33 0.51 7.77
CA THR A 54 5.93 -0.64 8.45
C THR A 54 4.87 -1.56 9.06
N PHE A 55 3.72 -1.02 9.49
CA PHE A 55 2.55 -1.81 9.90
C PHE A 55 2.05 -2.70 8.76
N VAL A 56 1.85 -2.13 7.57
CA VAL A 56 1.35 -2.89 6.41
C VAL A 56 2.40 -3.91 5.94
N GLU A 57 3.66 -3.50 5.80
CA GLU A 57 4.76 -4.41 5.40
C GLU A 57 4.90 -5.61 6.35
N LEU A 58 4.95 -5.35 7.66
CA LEU A 58 5.10 -6.41 8.67
C LEU A 58 3.89 -7.36 8.66
N SER A 59 2.68 -6.84 8.52
CA SER A 59 1.46 -7.64 8.45
C SER A 59 1.44 -8.56 7.24
N VAL A 60 1.79 -8.02 6.06
CA VAL A 60 1.89 -8.80 4.82
C VAL A 60 3.02 -9.83 4.92
N ALA A 61 4.18 -9.44 5.43
CA ALA A 61 5.32 -10.35 5.59
C ALA A 61 5.00 -11.53 6.51
N ARG A 62 4.31 -11.30 7.64
CA ARG A 62 3.83 -12.37 8.53
C ARG A 62 2.85 -13.31 7.84
N TRP A 63 1.93 -12.75 7.05
CA TRP A 63 0.99 -13.55 6.28
C TRP A 63 1.68 -14.42 5.21
N LEU A 64 2.66 -13.86 4.50
CA LEU A 64 3.46 -14.59 3.52
C LEU A 64 4.23 -15.74 4.18
N ALA A 65 4.95 -15.47 5.26
CA ALA A 65 5.72 -16.48 6.00
C ALA A 65 4.86 -17.62 6.55
N ALA A 66 3.59 -17.33 6.93
CA ALA A 66 2.65 -18.33 7.43
C ALA A 66 2.10 -19.27 6.34
N ARG A 67 2.29 -18.96 5.06
CA ARG A 67 1.77 -19.76 3.93
C ARG A 67 2.72 -20.82 3.41
N HIS A 68 3.62 -21.31 4.24
CA HIS A 68 4.59 -22.36 3.91
C HIS A 68 5.68 -21.94 2.89
N ASP A 69 6.03 -20.68 2.89
CA ASP A 69 7.22 -20.21 2.21
C ASP A 69 8.48 -20.58 3.01
N SER A 70 9.59 -20.78 2.31
CA SER A 70 10.90 -21.02 2.91
C SER A 70 11.53 -19.77 3.52
N LEU A 71 10.94 -18.59 3.28
CA LEU A 71 11.45 -17.29 3.74
C LEU A 71 10.95 -16.93 5.14
N THR A 72 11.81 -16.27 5.91
CA THR A 72 11.43 -15.70 7.21
C THR A 72 10.63 -14.42 7.05
N VAL A 73 10.01 -13.94 8.14
CA VAL A 73 9.31 -12.64 8.15
C VAL A 73 10.24 -11.50 7.73
N GLU A 74 11.47 -11.49 8.23
CA GLU A 74 12.49 -10.47 7.91
C GLU A 74 12.84 -10.49 6.43
N GLN A 75 13.00 -11.68 5.85
CA GLN A 75 13.27 -11.83 4.41
C GLN A 75 12.09 -11.34 3.56
N HIS A 76 10.86 -11.58 4.00
CA HIS A 76 9.68 -11.02 3.34
C HIS A 76 9.61 -9.50 3.48
N VAL A 77 9.89 -8.92 4.66
CA VAL A 77 9.95 -7.46 4.82
C VAL A 77 11.01 -6.87 3.90
N GLN A 78 12.22 -7.47 3.85
CA GLN A 78 13.26 -7.03 2.93
C GLN A 78 12.78 -7.05 1.47
N ALA A 79 12.20 -8.16 1.09
CA ALA A 79 11.69 -8.36 -0.27
C ALA A 79 10.58 -7.37 -0.64
N LEU A 80 9.71 -6.99 0.29
CA LEU A 80 8.63 -6.00 0.08
C LEU A 80 9.13 -4.57 0.02
N ARG A 81 10.10 -4.23 0.88
CA ARG A 81 10.57 -2.86 1.12
C ARG A 81 11.61 -2.38 0.14
N TYR A 82 12.43 -3.27 -0.37
CA TYR A 82 13.56 -2.91 -1.21
C TYR A 82 13.34 -3.35 -2.66
N ARG A 83 13.83 -2.53 -3.60
CA ARG A 83 13.79 -2.81 -5.03
C ARG A 83 14.52 -4.14 -5.29
N ASP A 84 13.83 -5.06 -5.99
CA ASP A 84 14.29 -6.41 -6.26
C ASP A 84 14.70 -7.22 -5.00
N GLY A 85 14.26 -6.77 -3.81
CA GLY A 85 14.61 -7.39 -2.53
C GLY A 85 16.06 -7.18 -2.09
N VAL A 86 16.79 -6.28 -2.74
CA VAL A 86 18.22 -6.03 -2.49
C VAL A 86 18.42 -4.71 -1.74
N ILE A 87 19.19 -4.76 -0.64
CA ILE A 87 19.62 -3.55 0.08
C ILE A 87 20.88 -3.03 -0.58
N ASP A 88 20.76 -1.91 -1.27
CA ASP A 88 21.87 -1.21 -1.93
C ASP A 88 21.73 0.30 -1.67
N GLY A 89 21.94 0.68 -0.41
CA GLY A 89 21.79 2.04 0.09
C GLY A 89 20.34 2.55 0.15
N TYR A 90 20.20 3.78 0.58
CA TYR A 90 18.91 4.46 0.86
C TYR A 90 17.94 4.42 -0.31
N LEU A 91 18.42 4.59 -1.54
CA LEU A 91 17.58 4.67 -2.74
C LEU A 91 17.08 3.31 -3.24
N SER A 92 17.57 2.20 -2.70
CA SER A 92 17.02 0.87 -2.98
C SER A 92 15.70 0.64 -2.25
N ARG A 93 15.43 1.40 -1.18
CA ARG A 93 14.16 1.38 -0.47
C ARG A 93 13.05 1.99 -1.36
N LEU A 94 11.90 1.37 -1.39
CA LEU A 94 10.73 1.80 -2.16
C LEU A 94 9.99 2.89 -1.37
N HIS A 95 10.36 4.16 -1.60
CA HIS A 95 9.88 5.29 -0.82
C HIS A 95 8.47 5.75 -1.17
N TYR A 96 8.06 5.61 -2.45
CA TYR A 96 6.74 5.97 -2.92
C TYR A 96 5.82 4.75 -2.98
N PHE A 97 4.57 4.93 -2.60
CA PHE A 97 3.57 3.86 -2.65
C PHE A 97 3.40 3.32 -4.07
N THR A 98 3.37 4.19 -5.07
CA THR A 98 3.22 3.78 -6.48
C THR A 98 4.36 2.88 -6.94
N ASP A 99 5.60 3.22 -6.57
CA ASP A 99 6.79 2.42 -6.88
C ASP A 99 6.78 1.08 -6.10
N TRP A 100 6.38 1.13 -4.83
CA TRP A 100 6.24 -0.04 -3.97
C TRP A 100 5.19 -1.02 -4.51
N VAL A 101 4.02 -0.52 -4.95
CA VAL A 101 2.98 -1.35 -5.58
C VAL A 101 3.49 -1.94 -6.89
N ALA A 102 4.09 -1.13 -7.78
CA ALA A 102 4.55 -1.59 -9.07
C ALA A 102 5.62 -2.69 -8.98
N CYS A 103 6.61 -2.52 -8.08
CA CYS A 103 7.68 -3.51 -7.87
C CYS A 103 7.13 -4.83 -7.33
N ASN A 104 6.25 -4.78 -6.36
CA ASN A 104 5.71 -5.99 -5.75
C ASN A 104 4.60 -6.67 -6.58
N THR A 105 3.89 -5.91 -7.44
CA THR A 105 3.00 -6.47 -8.47
C THR A 105 3.78 -7.32 -9.48
N LYS A 106 4.94 -6.84 -9.94
CA LYS A 106 5.84 -7.63 -10.83
C LYS A 106 6.29 -8.95 -10.19
N ARG A 107 6.39 -8.99 -8.87
CA ARG A 107 6.74 -10.19 -8.08
C ARG A 107 5.53 -11.09 -7.78
N GLY A 108 4.33 -10.70 -8.20
CA GLY A 108 3.11 -11.48 -7.99
C GLY A 108 2.59 -11.47 -6.54
N VAL A 109 3.04 -10.53 -5.69
CA VAL A 109 2.58 -10.43 -4.29
C VAL A 109 1.14 -9.95 -4.22
N TRP A 110 0.81 -8.96 -5.05
CA TRP A 110 -0.51 -8.33 -5.11
C TRP A 110 -0.80 -7.72 -6.48
N TYR A 111 -1.97 -7.17 -6.62
CA TYR A 111 -2.37 -6.34 -7.75
C TYR A 111 -3.22 -5.17 -7.27
N GLU A 112 -3.11 -4.06 -7.96
CA GLU A 112 -3.97 -2.89 -7.72
C GLU A 112 -5.30 -3.09 -8.43
N LEU A 113 -6.41 -2.80 -7.74
CA LEU A 113 -7.73 -2.87 -8.34
C LEU A 113 -7.90 -1.76 -9.37
N MET A 114 -8.55 -2.12 -10.46
CA MET A 114 -8.86 -1.23 -11.58
C MET A 114 -10.37 -1.18 -11.79
N PRO A 115 -10.92 -0.08 -12.32
CA PRO A 115 -12.34 -0.01 -12.65
C PRO A 115 -12.73 -1.09 -13.63
N THR A 116 -13.93 -1.62 -13.44
CA THR A 116 -14.63 -2.52 -14.36
C THR A 116 -15.84 -1.79 -14.96
N GLU A 117 -16.48 -2.36 -16.00
CA GLU A 117 -17.69 -1.77 -16.56
C GLU A 117 -18.81 -1.65 -15.52
N SER A 118 -18.89 -2.59 -14.59
CA SER A 118 -19.97 -2.65 -13.58
C SER A 118 -19.80 -1.66 -12.44
N ASP A 119 -18.58 -1.21 -12.16
CA ASP A 119 -18.28 -0.33 -11.02
C ASP A 119 -17.59 0.99 -11.41
N ALA A 120 -17.51 1.29 -12.70
CA ALA A 120 -16.82 2.48 -13.23
C ALA A 120 -17.28 3.80 -12.60
N CYS A 121 -18.54 3.89 -12.15
CA CYS A 121 -19.07 5.10 -11.52
C CYS A 121 -18.46 5.39 -10.13
N LEU A 122 -17.86 4.41 -9.47
CA LEU A 122 -17.21 4.54 -8.16
C LEU A 122 -15.81 5.16 -8.29
N TRP A 123 -15.22 5.06 -9.47
CA TRP A 123 -13.81 5.36 -9.70
C TRP A 123 -13.59 6.76 -10.25
N ARG A 124 -12.41 7.28 -9.93
CA ARG A 124 -11.82 8.46 -10.58
C ARG A 124 -10.49 8.08 -11.18
N THR A 125 -10.19 8.72 -12.28
CA THR A 125 -8.87 8.63 -12.94
C THR A 125 -8.15 9.96 -12.77
N ASP A 126 -6.89 9.89 -12.38
CA ASP A 126 -6.02 11.06 -12.30
C ASP A 126 -4.64 10.75 -12.88
N THR A 127 -3.83 11.77 -13.03
CA THR A 127 -2.48 11.68 -13.56
C THR A 127 -1.47 12.16 -12.51
N LEU A 128 -0.73 11.22 -11.96
CA LEU A 128 0.30 11.45 -10.96
C LEU A 128 1.63 11.85 -11.62
N THR A 129 2.34 12.79 -11.03
CA THR A 129 3.76 13.06 -11.33
C THR A 129 4.51 13.10 -10.02
N LEU A 130 5.32 12.08 -9.74
CA LEU A 130 6.12 12.03 -8.53
C LEU A 130 7.31 12.99 -8.63
N ASN A 131 7.48 13.83 -7.61
CA ASN A 131 8.64 14.71 -7.47
C ASN A 131 8.78 15.29 -6.06
N PHE A 132 8.00 14.78 -5.09
CA PHE A 132 7.93 15.38 -3.75
C PHE A 132 9.29 15.28 -3.02
N MET A 133 9.91 14.10 -2.99
CA MET A 133 11.15 13.89 -2.25
C MET A 133 12.32 14.71 -2.83
N SER A 134 12.46 14.75 -4.15
CA SER A 134 13.53 15.53 -4.77
C SER A 134 13.32 17.05 -4.71
N ARG A 135 12.07 17.51 -4.55
CA ARG A 135 11.73 18.93 -4.38
C ARG A 135 11.76 19.39 -2.92
N HIS A 136 11.66 18.46 -1.98
CA HIS A 136 11.65 18.72 -0.54
C HIS A 136 12.71 17.90 0.22
N PRO A 137 13.99 17.92 -0.22
CA PRO A 137 15.03 17.11 0.39
C PRO A 137 15.26 17.45 1.87
N GLU A 138 14.89 18.67 2.29
CA GLU A 138 14.97 19.13 3.68
C GLU A 138 14.07 18.32 4.64
N SER A 139 13.03 17.68 4.10
CA SER A 139 12.10 16.83 4.88
C SER A 139 12.65 15.42 5.13
N TYR A 140 13.74 15.05 4.46
CA TYR A 140 14.34 13.72 4.51
C TYR A 140 15.81 13.83 4.96
N PRO A 141 16.16 13.40 6.17
CA PRO A 141 17.51 13.57 6.72
C PRO A 141 18.62 13.09 5.78
N TYR A 142 18.41 11.93 5.14
CA TYR A 142 19.38 11.38 4.19
C TYR A 142 19.56 12.28 2.94
N LEU A 143 18.46 12.68 2.30
CA LEU A 143 18.51 13.53 1.11
C LEU A 143 19.09 14.92 1.43
N LYS A 144 18.76 15.46 2.59
CA LYS A 144 19.32 16.74 3.08
C LYS A 144 20.84 16.67 3.22
N ALA A 145 21.38 15.53 3.65
CA ALA A 145 22.81 15.34 3.84
C ALA A 145 23.56 14.96 2.55
N HIS A 146 22.87 14.42 1.52
CA HIS A 146 23.49 13.84 0.34
C HIS A 146 22.89 14.40 -0.96
N ALA A 147 23.42 15.49 -1.47
CA ALA A 147 22.91 16.14 -2.70
C ALA A 147 22.86 15.19 -3.92
N TRP A 148 23.84 14.28 -4.07
CA TRP A 148 23.84 13.28 -5.14
C TRP A 148 22.62 12.34 -5.07
N ALA A 149 22.14 12.04 -3.88
CA ALA A 149 20.97 11.18 -3.69
C ALA A 149 19.68 11.86 -4.15
N VAL A 150 19.62 13.20 -4.10
CA VAL A 150 18.49 13.97 -4.64
C VAL A 150 18.41 13.81 -6.16
N ASP A 151 19.54 13.87 -6.87
CA ASP A 151 19.56 13.68 -8.33
C ASP A 151 19.18 12.26 -8.72
N SER A 152 19.64 11.29 -7.96
CA SER A 152 19.26 9.87 -8.16
C SER A 152 17.78 9.63 -7.86
N MET A 153 17.22 10.27 -6.82
CA MET A 153 15.79 10.23 -6.52
C MET A 153 14.94 10.80 -7.66
N ARG A 154 15.38 11.92 -8.29
CA ARG A 154 14.73 12.44 -9.52
C ARG A 154 14.69 11.40 -10.63
N GLY A 155 15.74 10.60 -10.79
CA GLY A 155 15.78 9.50 -11.76
C GLY A 155 14.71 8.43 -11.49
N ILE A 156 14.43 8.13 -10.21
CA ILE A 156 13.35 7.23 -9.81
C ILE A 156 11.99 7.88 -10.09
N GLU A 157 11.80 9.11 -9.67
CA GLU A 157 10.55 9.88 -9.85
C GLU A 157 10.16 10.07 -11.33
N GLN A 158 11.14 10.23 -12.22
CA GLN A 158 10.90 10.36 -13.67
C GLN A 158 10.19 9.16 -14.29
N GLN A 159 10.25 7.98 -13.68
CA GLN A 159 9.51 6.81 -14.14
C GLN A 159 7.99 6.96 -13.94
N TYR A 160 7.60 7.89 -13.09
CA TYR A 160 6.21 8.15 -12.69
C TYR A 160 5.73 9.55 -13.08
N VAL A 161 6.23 10.09 -14.20
CA VAL A 161 5.73 11.33 -14.80
C VAL A 161 4.48 11.03 -15.61
N ARG A 162 3.37 11.74 -15.34
CA ARG A 162 2.06 11.52 -15.96
C ARG A 162 1.59 10.07 -15.86
N TYR A 163 1.86 9.44 -14.72
CA TYR A 163 1.48 8.07 -14.45
C TYR A 163 -0.03 8.02 -14.13
N PRO A 164 -0.82 7.20 -14.85
CA PRO A 164 -2.26 7.10 -14.58
C PRO A 164 -2.49 6.37 -13.26
N ILE A 165 -3.36 6.92 -12.41
CA ILE A 165 -3.83 6.28 -11.19
C ILE A 165 -5.35 6.20 -11.19
N PHE A 166 -5.87 5.18 -10.54
CA PHE A 166 -7.29 4.96 -10.35
C PHE A 166 -7.56 4.85 -8.84
N TYR A 167 -8.61 5.51 -8.38
CA TYR A 167 -9.00 5.45 -6.98
C TYR A 167 -10.52 5.49 -6.84
N ILE A 168 -11.03 4.88 -5.79
CA ILE A 168 -12.44 4.97 -5.42
C ILE A 168 -12.65 6.33 -4.76
N ASP A 169 -13.64 7.08 -5.28
CA ASP A 169 -14.00 8.40 -4.76
C ASP A 169 -14.46 8.29 -3.30
N LYS A 170 -14.00 9.18 -2.44
CA LYS A 170 -14.37 9.15 -1.01
C LYS A 170 -15.87 9.26 -0.76
N SER A 171 -16.64 9.89 -1.67
CA SER A 171 -18.09 9.99 -1.56
C SER A 171 -18.80 8.65 -1.70
N CYS A 172 -18.14 7.64 -2.32
CA CYS A 172 -18.67 6.29 -2.49
C CYS A 172 -18.37 5.37 -1.31
N LEU A 173 -17.51 5.76 -0.36
CA LEU A 173 -17.03 4.88 0.72
C LEU A 173 -18.08 4.60 1.83
N ASN A 174 -19.28 5.15 1.71
CA ASN A 174 -20.43 4.85 2.57
C ASN A 174 -21.33 3.73 2.01
N LEU A 175 -21.01 3.20 0.84
CA LEU A 175 -21.70 2.07 0.22
C LEU A 175 -21.39 0.76 0.98
N THR A 176 -22.20 -0.27 0.71
CA THR A 176 -22.08 -1.59 1.36
C THR A 176 -20.97 -2.44 0.75
N SER A 177 -20.64 -3.57 1.40
CA SER A 177 -19.68 -4.55 0.90
C SER A 177 -20.09 -5.26 -0.39
N GLU A 178 -21.37 -5.21 -0.75
CA GLU A 178 -21.90 -5.75 -1.99
C GLU A 178 -21.76 -4.77 -3.16
N GLU A 179 -21.71 -3.47 -2.84
CA GLU A 179 -21.62 -2.38 -3.82
C GLU A 179 -20.19 -1.95 -4.08
N LEU A 180 -19.30 -2.07 -3.07
CA LEU A 180 -17.88 -1.71 -3.22
C LEU A 180 -17.04 -2.94 -3.58
N PRO A 181 -16.07 -2.82 -4.51
CA PRO A 181 -15.17 -3.93 -4.85
C PRO A 181 -14.12 -4.20 -3.76
N ILE A 182 -14.19 -3.53 -2.61
CA ILE A 182 -13.26 -3.63 -1.48
C ILE A 182 -13.61 -4.84 -0.61
N ARG A 183 -12.59 -5.60 -0.19
CA ARG A 183 -12.72 -6.75 0.70
C ARG A 183 -11.92 -6.55 1.98
N ASP A 184 -12.27 -7.30 3.03
CA ASP A 184 -11.44 -7.38 4.23
C ASP A 184 -9.99 -7.73 3.86
N GLY A 185 -9.04 -7.02 4.46
CA GLY A 185 -7.62 -7.23 4.24
C GLY A 185 -7.06 -6.60 2.96
N ASP A 186 -7.86 -5.94 2.13
CA ASP A 186 -7.31 -5.10 1.06
C ASP A 186 -6.49 -3.96 1.67
N ILE A 187 -5.34 -3.65 1.08
CA ILE A 187 -4.55 -2.48 1.45
C ILE A 187 -5.22 -1.24 0.86
N LEU A 188 -5.52 -0.29 1.73
CA LEU A 188 -6.10 1.00 1.37
C LEU A 188 -5.03 2.09 1.49
N ALA A 189 -4.79 2.80 0.38
CA ALA A 189 -3.86 3.92 0.34
C ALA A 189 -4.64 5.23 0.10
N LEU A 190 -4.50 6.16 1.01
CA LEU A 190 -5.20 7.45 1.00
C LEU A 190 -4.51 8.39 0.01
N VAL A 191 -5.14 8.59 -1.14
CA VAL A 191 -4.67 9.49 -2.21
C VAL A 191 -4.60 10.92 -1.68
N THR A 192 -3.67 11.70 -2.19
CA THR A 192 -3.51 13.10 -1.78
C THR A 192 -3.50 14.07 -2.96
N THR A 193 -3.95 15.30 -2.70
CA THR A 193 -3.82 16.43 -3.63
C THR A 193 -2.52 17.22 -3.42
N ILE A 194 -1.62 16.76 -2.54
CA ILE A 194 -0.30 17.37 -2.36
C ILE A 194 0.52 17.12 -3.64
N ASP A 195 0.97 18.21 -4.25
CA ASP A 195 1.74 18.14 -5.49
C ASP A 195 3.00 17.28 -5.34
N GLY A 196 3.19 16.35 -6.26
CA GLY A 196 4.34 15.46 -6.30
C GLY A 196 4.31 14.26 -5.38
N LEU A 197 3.27 14.11 -4.54
CA LEU A 197 3.10 12.99 -3.62
C LEU A 197 1.92 12.11 -4.07
N ASP A 198 2.02 10.80 -3.87
CA ASP A 198 0.98 9.85 -4.28
C ASP A 198 -0.05 9.56 -3.18
N VAL A 199 0.40 9.26 -1.97
CA VAL A 199 -0.47 8.94 -0.83
C VAL A 199 0.09 9.52 0.47
N THR A 200 -0.78 9.71 1.45
CA THR A 200 -0.37 10.22 2.77
C THR A 200 -0.49 9.17 3.87
N HIS A 201 -1.18 8.06 3.63
CA HIS A 201 -1.42 7.07 4.67
C HIS A 201 -1.82 5.72 4.09
N LEU A 202 -1.53 4.65 4.85
CA LEU A 202 -1.84 3.26 4.52
C LEU A 202 -2.58 2.58 5.67
N GLY A 203 -3.35 1.56 5.33
CA GLY A 203 -4.00 0.66 6.28
C GLY A 203 -4.68 -0.50 5.56
N PHE A 204 -5.44 -1.28 6.31
CA PHE A 204 -6.24 -2.38 5.78
C PHE A 204 -7.73 -2.07 5.86
N ALA A 205 -8.47 -2.54 4.88
CA ALA A 205 -9.92 -2.54 4.89
C ALA A 205 -10.44 -3.53 5.95
N VAL A 206 -11.41 -3.10 6.72
CA VAL A 206 -12.14 -3.93 7.68
C VAL A 206 -13.63 -3.64 7.57
N TRP A 207 -14.42 -4.63 7.24
CA TRP A 207 -15.87 -4.55 7.24
C TRP A 207 -16.43 -4.92 8.62
N GLN A 208 -17.17 -3.99 9.23
CA GLN A 208 -17.87 -4.19 10.51
C GLN A 208 -19.31 -3.69 10.38
N ASP A 209 -20.28 -4.53 10.71
CA ASP A 209 -21.71 -4.21 10.65
C ASP A 209 -22.15 -3.60 9.29
N GLY A 210 -21.59 -4.13 8.20
CA GLY A 210 -21.87 -3.68 6.84
C GLY A 210 -21.25 -2.33 6.46
N LYS A 211 -20.33 -1.80 7.27
CA LYS A 211 -19.62 -0.54 7.02
C LYS A 211 -18.12 -0.75 6.94
N LEU A 212 -17.49 0.02 6.07
CA LEU A 212 -16.06 -0.04 5.85
C LEU A 212 -15.32 0.82 6.89
N HIS A 213 -14.36 0.21 7.58
CA HIS A 213 -13.45 0.83 8.53
C HIS A 213 -12.00 0.70 8.08
N LEU A 214 -11.12 1.49 8.67
CA LEU A 214 -9.68 1.44 8.41
C LEU A 214 -8.95 0.86 9.63
N MET A 215 -8.22 -0.24 9.44
CA MET A 215 -7.23 -0.72 10.41
C MET A 215 -5.88 -0.12 10.03
N HIS A 216 -5.29 0.68 10.92
CA HIS A 216 -4.06 1.41 10.62
C HIS A 216 -3.22 1.71 11.87
N ALA A 217 -1.93 1.96 11.65
CA ALA A 217 -1.10 2.58 12.68
C ALA A 217 -1.46 4.08 12.71
N SER A 218 -2.19 4.48 13.72
CA SER A 218 -2.79 5.81 13.84
C SER A 218 -1.93 6.74 14.68
N MET A 219 -1.47 7.84 14.08
CA MET A 219 -0.74 8.87 14.81
C MET A 219 -1.62 9.54 15.91
N SER A 220 -2.91 9.76 15.61
CA SER A 220 -3.82 10.41 16.55
C SER A 220 -4.17 9.52 17.75
N HIS A 221 -4.22 8.19 17.57
CA HIS A 221 -4.43 7.22 18.65
C HIS A 221 -3.12 6.75 19.29
N GLY A 222 -1.96 7.10 18.70
CA GLY A 222 -0.64 6.67 19.16
C GLY A 222 -0.37 5.18 19.04
N ARG A 223 -1.18 4.43 18.30
CA ARG A 223 -1.09 2.97 18.17
C ARG A 223 -1.85 2.43 16.96
N VAL A 224 -1.68 1.15 16.68
CA VAL A 224 -2.48 0.42 15.69
C VAL A 224 -3.90 0.24 16.23
N VAL A 225 -4.89 0.65 15.44
CA VAL A 225 -6.32 0.54 15.78
C VAL A 225 -7.13 0.16 14.54
N ILE A 226 -8.33 -0.38 14.75
CA ILE A 226 -9.43 -0.24 13.80
C ILE A 226 -10.12 1.07 14.19
N ASP A 227 -10.13 2.08 13.29
CA ASP A 227 -10.76 3.37 13.58
C ASP A 227 -12.25 3.16 13.85
N GLU A 228 -12.77 3.73 14.94
CA GLU A 228 -14.17 3.62 15.32
C GLU A 228 -15.12 4.28 14.31
N ARG A 229 -14.61 5.29 13.59
CA ARG A 229 -15.33 5.93 12.48
C ARG A 229 -15.31 5.03 11.26
N THR A 230 -16.37 5.08 10.47
CA THR A 230 -16.33 4.51 9.13
C THR A 230 -15.25 5.19 8.30
N LEU A 231 -14.73 4.53 7.28
CA LEU A 231 -13.74 5.13 6.38
C LEU A 231 -14.29 6.39 5.70
N TYR A 232 -15.59 6.39 5.36
CA TYR A 232 -16.28 7.58 4.86
C TYR A 232 -16.21 8.75 5.86
N ASP A 233 -16.58 8.52 7.11
CA ASP A 233 -16.54 9.56 8.16
C ASP A 233 -15.11 10.01 8.47
N TYR A 234 -14.14 9.10 8.38
CA TYR A 234 -12.73 9.40 8.55
C TYR A 234 -12.21 10.33 7.44
N LEU A 235 -12.69 10.19 6.20
CA LEU A 235 -12.19 10.93 5.03
C LEU A 235 -13.02 12.14 4.63
N LYS A 236 -14.31 12.23 5.01
CA LYS A 236 -15.21 13.29 4.55
C LYS A 236 -14.69 14.71 4.86
N GLU A 237 -14.00 14.89 5.98
CA GLU A 237 -13.44 16.17 6.40
C GLU A 237 -12.00 16.40 5.92
N ARG A 238 -11.39 15.42 5.24
CA ARG A 238 -10.03 15.52 4.71
C ARG A 238 -10.05 16.04 3.29
N ASN A 239 -10.00 17.36 3.13
CA ASN A 239 -10.08 18.02 1.82
C ASN A 239 -8.93 17.63 0.88
N SER A 240 -7.75 17.32 1.42
CA SER A 240 -6.60 16.88 0.64
C SER A 240 -6.64 15.40 0.24
N CYS A 241 -7.65 14.62 0.67
CA CYS A 241 -7.80 13.23 0.31
C CYS A 241 -9.05 13.05 -0.56
N PRO A 242 -8.92 12.84 -1.89
CA PRO A 242 -10.05 12.65 -2.78
C PRO A 242 -10.64 11.23 -2.74
N GLY A 243 -9.88 10.23 -2.29
CA GLY A 243 -10.32 8.84 -2.27
C GLY A 243 -9.21 7.87 -1.89
N VAL A 244 -9.43 6.60 -2.20
CA VAL A 244 -8.49 5.51 -1.85
C VAL A 244 -8.11 4.68 -3.06
N ARG A 245 -6.83 4.36 -3.18
CA ARG A 245 -6.31 3.28 -4.03
C ARG A 245 -6.42 1.97 -3.27
N VAL A 246 -6.70 0.89 -3.98
CA VAL A 246 -6.97 -0.41 -3.38
C VAL A 246 -6.01 -1.45 -3.95
N VAL A 247 -5.25 -2.11 -3.08
CA VAL A 247 -4.32 -3.17 -3.47
C VAL A 247 -4.71 -4.47 -2.78
N ARG A 248 -4.84 -5.55 -3.56
CA ARG A 248 -5.27 -6.87 -3.10
C ARG A 248 -4.16 -7.88 -3.20
N LEU A 249 -3.96 -8.65 -2.13
CA LEU A 249 -3.00 -9.74 -2.12
C LEU A 249 -3.40 -10.86 -3.08
N CYS A 250 -2.41 -11.44 -3.78
CA CYS A 250 -2.63 -12.63 -4.58
C CYS A 250 -2.82 -13.86 -3.67
N SER A 251 -3.85 -14.66 -3.96
CA SER A 251 -4.13 -15.89 -3.19
C SER A 251 -3.08 -16.98 -3.37
N ARG A 252 -2.36 -16.97 -4.50
CA ARG A 252 -1.24 -17.86 -4.82
C ARG A 252 -0.07 -17.01 -5.27
N LEU A 253 1.07 -17.17 -4.61
CA LEU A 253 2.33 -16.70 -5.18
C LEU A 253 2.61 -17.57 -6.40
N SER A 254 2.96 -16.93 -7.53
CA SER A 254 3.43 -17.66 -8.70
C SER A 254 4.76 -18.32 -8.32
N SER A 255 4.77 -19.65 -8.31
CA SER A 255 5.97 -20.47 -8.09
C SER A 255 6.96 -20.28 -9.24
#